data_189e5aef46ba37848e87e7509c0eaea8
#
_entry.id   189e5aef46ba37848e87e7509c0eaea8
#
_cell.length_a   1.000
_cell.length_b   1.000
_cell.length_c   1.000
_cell.angle_alpha   90.00
_cell.angle_beta   90.00
_cell.angle_gamma   90.00
#
_symmetry.space_group_name_H-M   'P 1'
#
loop_
_entity.id
_entity.type
_entity.pdbx_description
1 polymer ?
#
loop_
_entity_poly.entity_id
_entity_poly.type
_entity_poly.pdbx_seq_one_letter_code
_entity_poly.pdbx_strand_id
1 'polypeptide(L)'
;MKRILLAALVLLLAAVVPSQAREKTILIKGGLVYDGSGAEPRKADILVKNGKIAAISDNIPESKADNVINAAGQVVAPGFIDPHSHINRNMKKEETKENEGYLAMGVTTVLCGMCGGSPVPITKEVETLEAQGFGTNIGYFLGLGSLRQKVIGRADRKPTPAEMEEMKQYVREAMQWGAFGVTTGLIYTPGCFADTEEIIELTKEIAPYKGIYSTHMRNEGTGIMKAMDEAFRICREAGVDLNISHLKCGGKSKGNAAGVVAKIHEAQASGLHVTADQYPYTASSTSLSATVLPKWATAAGSKRFRKMIKDADTLNRIRKFVAKNVAGEAASNIVISPLCKDKEIKGRSIAELAEAWDVTPEDATIECLRRSWPSAVKHSFWESDVRYFMQQPFVMTCTDGSIGGHPRAFGTFTRKIRTYVREEKIITLGDMIRRSTGLVADTYGISKRGYLRKGYWADIIVFDPETVTDHATYEEPQKLSTGFTMVMVNGQIAISNDIPNGTLSGKVIKRDNKSKVR
;
A
#
# COMPACT_ATOMS: atom_id res chain seq x y z
N MET A 1 42.69 79.69 -8.28
CA MET A 1 41.24 79.75 -8.03
C MET A 1 40.60 78.62 -8.85
N LYS A 2 40.32 77.48 -8.22
CA LYS A 2 39.62 76.36 -8.85
C LYS A 2 38.37 76.10 -8.01
N ARG A 3 37.18 76.31 -8.61
CA ARG A 3 35.88 76.02 -8.01
C ARG A 3 35.60 74.51 -8.13
N ILE A 4 35.42 73.83 -7.01
CA ILE A 4 34.98 72.43 -6.96
C ILE A 4 33.48 72.40 -6.86
N LEU A 5 32.82 71.86 -7.90
CA LEU A 5 31.39 71.55 -7.87
C LEU A 5 31.21 70.17 -7.17
N LEU A 6 30.45 70.19 -6.08
CA LEU A 6 30.00 69.02 -5.39
C LEU A 6 28.68 68.58 -6.00
N ALA A 7 28.68 67.44 -6.73
CA ALA A 7 27.45 66.82 -7.24
C ALA A 7 26.93 65.86 -6.17
N ALA A 8 25.79 66.14 -5.56
CA ALA A 8 25.07 65.26 -4.63
C ALA A 8 24.36 64.15 -5.44
N LEU A 9 24.82 62.95 -5.31
CA LEU A 9 24.16 61.73 -5.85
C LEU A 9 23.12 61.26 -4.82
N VAL A 10 21.84 61.51 -5.08
CA VAL A 10 20.72 60.97 -4.29
C VAL A 10 20.47 59.52 -4.77
N LEU A 11 20.91 58.54 -4.01
CA LEU A 11 20.56 57.14 -4.18
C LEU A 11 19.10 56.94 -3.70
N LEU A 12 18.16 56.81 -4.62
CA LEU A 12 16.82 56.24 -4.33
C LEU A 12 17.00 54.74 -4.06
N LEU A 13 17.02 54.34 -2.78
CA LEU A 13 16.81 52.97 -2.38
C LEU A 13 15.32 52.64 -2.62
N ALA A 14 14.99 52.07 -3.76
CA ALA A 14 13.72 51.42 -3.96
C ALA A 14 13.66 50.20 -3.02
N ALA A 15 12.93 50.32 -1.93
CA ALA A 15 12.60 49.20 -1.06
C ALA A 15 11.83 48.17 -1.91
N VAL A 16 12.51 47.11 -2.32
CA VAL A 16 11.84 45.92 -2.87
C VAL A 16 11.04 45.31 -1.73
N VAL A 17 9.79 45.72 -1.60
CA VAL A 17 8.82 45.02 -0.78
C VAL A 17 8.68 43.64 -1.39
N PRO A 18 9.04 42.55 -0.67
CA PRO A 18 8.82 41.22 -1.21
C PRO A 18 7.32 41.09 -1.51
N SER A 19 6.99 40.92 -2.78
CA SER A 19 5.62 40.57 -3.18
C SER A 19 5.28 39.31 -2.40
N GLN A 20 4.45 39.42 -1.36
CA GLN A 20 3.85 38.26 -0.73
C GLN A 20 3.10 37.52 -1.85
N ALA A 21 3.63 36.37 -2.24
CA ALA A 21 2.96 35.52 -3.22
C ALA A 21 1.52 35.33 -2.72
N ARG A 22 0.55 35.85 -3.49
CA ARG A 22 -0.88 35.82 -3.12
C ARG A 22 -1.23 34.36 -2.84
N GLU A 23 -1.75 34.11 -1.63
CA GLU A 23 -2.11 32.78 -1.17
C GLU A 23 -3.16 32.19 -2.13
N LYS A 24 -2.82 31.15 -2.88
CA LYS A 24 -3.77 30.48 -3.77
C LYS A 24 -4.89 29.86 -2.96
N THR A 25 -6.11 30.29 -3.23
CA THR A 25 -7.34 29.78 -2.64
C THR A 25 -8.15 29.02 -3.68
N ILE A 26 -8.66 27.84 -3.31
CA ILE A 26 -9.49 27.01 -4.18
C ILE A 26 -10.81 26.75 -3.47
N LEU A 27 -11.92 27.02 -4.17
CA LEU A 27 -13.27 26.71 -3.71
C LEU A 27 -13.81 25.50 -4.48
N ILE A 28 -14.16 24.42 -3.77
CA ILE A 28 -14.91 23.29 -4.31
C ILE A 28 -16.37 23.53 -3.96
N LYS A 29 -17.22 23.73 -4.98
CA LYS A 29 -18.57 24.28 -4.82
C LYS A 29 -19.65 23.25 -5.12
N GLY A 30 -20.65 23.15 -4.23
CA GLY A 30 -21.94 22.47 -4.45
C GLY A 30 -21.90 20.95 -4.45
N GLY A 31 -20.81 20.35 -3.99
CA GLY A 31 -20.64 18.88 -3.99
C GLY A 31 -21.39 18.18 -2.86
N LEU A 32 -21.65 16.88 -3.05
CA LEU A 32 -22.16 15.99 -2.01
C LEU A 32 -20.97 15.49 -1.18
N VAL A 33 -20.79 16.05 0.01
CA VAL A 33 -19.62 15.86 0.87
C VAL A 33 -19.79 14.63 1.75
N TYR A 34 -18.93 13.63 1.53
CA TYR A 34 -18.66 12.50 2.43
C TYR A 34 -17.41 12.85 3.24
N ASP A 35 -17.53 13.09 4.54
CA ASP A 35 -16.44 13.63 5.36
C ASP A 35 -15.38 12.60 5.81
N GLY A 36 -15.55 11.32 5.46
CA GLY A 36 -14.68 10.21 5.85
C GLY A 36 -15.08 9.51 7.15
N SER A 37 -16.06 10.00 7.89
CA SER A 37 -16.51 9.41 9.17
C SER A 37 -17.49 8.23 9.00
N GLY A 38 -18.10 8.10 7.81
CA GLY A 38 -19.22 7.20 7.57
C GLY A 38 -20.57 7.80 7.94
N ALA A 39 -20.63 9.06 8.33
CA ALA A 39 -21.88 9.81 8.51
C ALA A 39 -22.58 10.05 7.17
N GLU A 40 -23.88 10.34 7.22
CA GLU A 40 -24.65 10.70 6.03
C GLU A 40 -24.03 11.91 5.31
N PRO A 41 -23.95 11.88 3.98
CA PRO A 41 -23.37 12.96 3.20
C PRO A 41 -24.29 14.18 3.19
N ARG A 42 -23.69 15.37 3.01
CA ARG A 42 -24.43 16.61 2.88
C ARG A 42 -23.89 17.50 1.76
N LYS A 43 -24.75 18.32 1.14
CA LYS A 43 -24.27 19.36 0.23
C LYS A 43 -23.48 20.40 1.03
N ALA A 44 -22.28 20.73 0.54
CA ALA A 44 -21.48 21.81 1.10
C ALA A 44 -20.42 22.28 0.12
N ASP A 45 -19.92 23.49 0.39
CA ASP A 45 -18.75 24.07 -0.25
C ASP A 45 -17.51 23.87 0.64
N ILE A 46 -16.35 23.67 0.03
CA ILE A 46 -15.07 23.53 0.75
C ILE A 46 -14.08 24.57 0.24
N LEU A 47 -13.63 25.44 1.13
CA LEU A 47 -12.56 26.40 0.84
C LEU A 47 -11.21 25.85 1.28
N VAL A 48 -10.29 25.74 0.34
CA VAL A 48 -8.90 25.36 0.55
C VAL A 48 -8.02 26.61 0.53
N LYS A 49 -7.13 26.74 1.51
CA LYS A 49 -6.15 27.82 1.62
C LYS A 49 -4.85 27.25 2.19
N ASN A 50 -3.72 27.57 1.58
CA ASN A 50 -2.39 27.13 2.03
C ASN A 50 -2.26 25.60 2.27
N GLY A 51 -2.83 24.82 1.36
CA GLY A 51 -2.77 23.37 1.43
C GLY A 51 -3.70 22.74 2.48
N LYS A 52 -4.56 23.51 3.14
CA LYS A 52 -5.48 23.04 4.19
C LYS A 52 -6.92 23.45 3.92
N ILE A 53 -7.84 22.69 4.48
CA ILE A 53 -9.26 23.02 4.51
C ILE A 53 -9.45 24.21 5.46
N ALA A 54 -9.79 25.37 4.91
CA ALA A 54 -10.00 26.61 5.66
C ALA A 54 -11.44 26.71 6.19
N ALA A 55 -12.43 26.28 5.40
CA ALA A 55 -13.85 26.29 5.78
C ALA A 55 -14.62 25.19 5.04
N ILE A 56 -15.71 24.73 5.66
CA ILE A 56 -16.76 23.89 5.06
C ILE A 56 -18.08 24.51 5.46
N SER A 57 -18.92 24.90 4.49
CA SER A 57 -20.19 25.59 4.74
C SER A 57 -21.14 25.34 3.57
N ASP A 58 -22.43 25.51 3.80
CA ASP A 58 -23.46 25.28 2.77
C ASP A 58 -23.38 26.28 1.60
N ASN A 59 -22.82 27.47 1.85
CA ASN A 59 -22.56 28.46 0.82
C ASN A 59 -21.35 29.33 1.15
N ILE A 60 -20.34 29.27 0.30
CA ILE A 60 -19.13 30.11 0.37
C ILE A 60 -19.13 31.01 -0.89
N PRO A 61 -19.07 32.35 -0.76
CA PRO A 61 -18.99 33.23 -1.91
C PRO A 61 -17.74 32.93 -2.78
N GLU A 62 -17.93 32.89 -4.09
CA GLU A 62 -16.84 32.62 -5.05
C GLU A 62 -15.74 33.68 -5.01
N SER A 63 -16.09 34.91 -4.62
CA SER A 63 -15.14 36.02 -4.42
C SER A 63 -14.05 35.74 -3.36
N LYS A 64 -14.21 34.68 -2.54
CA LYS A 64 -13.20 34.23 -1.55
C LYS A 64 -12.13 33.32 -2.14
N ALA A 65 -12.26 32.95 -3.43
CA ALA A 65 -11.31 32.00 -4.04
C ALA A 65 -10.73 32.56 -5.34
N ASP A 66 -9.49 32.19 -5.63
CA ASP A 66 -8.82 32.50 -6.89
C ASP A 66 -9.23 31.50 -7.99
N ASN A 67 -9.61 30.27 -7.58
CA ASN A 67 -10.09 29.23 -8.49
C ASN A 67 -11.32 28.54 -7.90
N VAL A 68 -12.34 28.31 -8.73
CA VAL A 68 -13.60 27.64 -8.35
C VAL A 68 -13.73 26.35 -9.14
N ILE A 69 -13.92 25.25 -8.43
CA ILE A 69 -14.18 23.92 -9.00
C ILE A 69 -15.65 23.60 -8.75
N ASN A 70 -16.43 23.48 -9.82
CA ASN A 70 -17.82 23.08 -9.74
C ASN A 70 -17.91 21.56 -9.47
N ALA A 71 -18.42 21.19 -8.31
CA ALA A 71 -18.67 19.81 -7.89
C ALA A 71 -20.17 19.47 -7.80
N ALA A 72 -21.04 20.31 -8.38
CA ALA A 72 -22.48 20.08 -8.35
C ALA A 72 -22.84 18.73 -9.00
N GLY A 73 -23.60 17.91 -8.27
CA GLY A 73 -23.96 16.55 -8.70
C GLY A 73 -22.86 15.49 -8.48
N GLN A 74 -21.69 15.87 -7.96
CA GLN A 74 -20.58 14.98 -7.74
C GLN A 74 -20.32 14.74 -6.25
N VAL A 75 -19.59 13.67 -5.95
CA VAL A 75 -19.09 13.34 -4.62
C VAL A 75 -17.81 14.11 -4.34
N VAL A 76 -17.72 14.68 -3.15
CA VAL A 76 -16.48 15.26 -2.59
C VAL A 76 -16.11 14.46 -1.36
N ALA A 77 -14.93 13.85 -1.36
CA ALA A 77 -14.46 13.00 -0.26
C ALA A 77 -12.99 13.29 0.08
N PRO A 78 -12.50 12.83 1.26
CA PRO A 78 -11.07 12.82 1.50
C PRO A 78 -10.37 11.95 0.45
N GLY A 79 -9.16 12.31 0.06
CA GLY A 79 -8.31 11.45 -0.76
C GLY A 79 -8.10 10.11 -0.09
N PHE A 80 -8.18 9.03 -0.85
CA PHE A 80 -8.03 7.69 -0.33
C PHE A 80 -6.62 7.47 0.23
N ILE A 81 -6.56 6.65 1.29
CA ILE A 81 -5.32 6.22 1.94
C ILE A 81 -5.18 4.73 1.73
N ASP A 82 -4.13 4.33 1.03
CA ASP A 82 -3.78 2.92 0.85
C ASP A 82 -2.91 2.44 2.03
N PRO A 83 -3.43 1.60 2.94
CA PRO A 83 -2.71 1.15 4.12
C PRO A 83 -1.63 0.09 3.82
N HIS A 84 -1.60 -0.45 2.58
CA HIS A 84 -0.73 -1.56 2.23
C HIS A 84 -0.25 -1.44 0.79
N SER A 85 0.92 -0.84 0.61
CA SER A 85 1.52 -0.62 -0.71
C SER A 85 2.99 -1.02 -0.76
N HIS A 86 3.44 -1.43 -1.94
CA HIS A 86 4.83 -1.72 -2.28
C HIS A 86 5.40 -0.74 -3.32
N ILE A 87 4.72 0.39 -3.53
CA ILE A 87 5.02 1.35 -4.61
C ILE A 87 6.30 2.17 -4.37
N ASN A 88 6.82 2.24 -3.14
CA ASN A 88 7.96 3.06 -2.78
C ASN A 88 9.19 2.88 -3.70
N ARG A 89 9.45 1.66 -4.16
CA ARG A 89 10.55 1.39 -5.09
C ARG A 89 10.33 2.01 -6.47
N ASN A 90 9.08 2.09 -6.91
CA ASN A 90 8.71 2.72 -8.17
C ASN A 90 8.76 4.23 -8.05
N MET A 91 8.29 4.81 -6.93
CA MET A 91 8.31 6.26 -6.68
C MET A 91 9.72 6.88 -6.70
N LYS A 92 10.78 6.08 -6.60
CA LYS A 92 12.18 6.56 -6.73
C LYS A 92 12.66 6.73 -8.17
N LYS A 93 11.87 6.31 -9.14
CA LYS A 93 12.23 6.41 -10.55
C LYS A 93 11.58 7.64 -11.17
N GLU A 94 12.32 8.34 -12.02
CA GLU A 94 11.87 9.55 -12.67
C GLU A 94 10.54 9.36 -13.41
N GLU A 95 10.40 8.26 -14.13
CA GLU A 95 9.23 7.93 -14.96
C GLU A 95 7.98 7.49 -14.15
N THR A 96 8.10 7.28 -12.84
CA THR A 96 6.99 6.79 -12.00
C THR A 96 6.86 7.51 -10.65
N LYS A 97 7.64 8.58 -10.42
CA LYS A 97 7.62 9.36 -9.17
C LYS A 97 6.30 10.09 -8.91
N GLU A 98 5.55 10.41 -9.96
CA GLU A 98 4.24 11.03 -9.87
C GLU A 98 3.20 10.09 -9.25
N ASN A 99 3.40 8.78 -9.38
CA ASN A 99 2.50 7.74 -8.89
C ASN A 99 1.08 7.83 -9.51
N GLU A 100 1.04 8.09 -10.83
CA GLU A 100 -0.19 8.35 -11.60
C GLU A 100 -1.26 7.26 -11.41
N GLY A 101 -0.87 5.98 -11.41
CA GLY A 101 -1.82 4.87 -11.24
C GLY A 101 -2.59 4.97 -9.92
N TYR A 102 -1.94 5.42 -8.85
CA TYR A 102 -2.59 5.64 -7.55
C TYR A 102 -3.44 6.90 -7.54
N LEU A 103 -2.91 8.00 -8.07
CA LEU A 103 -3.67 9.25 -8.20
C LEU A 103 -4.93 9.05 -9.03
N ALA A 104 -4.86 8.32 -10.15
CA ALA A 104 -6.01 8.01 -11.01
C ALA A 104 -7.09 7.15 -10.33
N MET A 105 -6.76 6.47 -9.22
CA MET A 105 -7.72 5.79 -8.35
C MET A 105 -8.25 6.67 -7.20
N GLY A 106 -7.85 7.95 -7.12
CA GLY A 106 -8.18 8.84 -6.01
C GLY A 106 -7.29 8.64 -4.76
N VAL A 107 -6.22 7.86 -4.84
CA VAL A 107 -5.30 7.62 -3.71
C VAL A 107 -4.33 8.79 -3.60
N THR A 108 -4.33 9.45 -2.44
CA THR A 108 -3.46 10.59 -2.13
C THR A 108 -2.37 10.27 -1.13
N THR A 109 -2.49 9.14 -0.44
CA THR A 109 -1.55 8.70 0.61
C THR A 109 -1.34 7.20 0.54
N VAL A 110 -0.08 6.75 0.66
CA VAL A 110 0.28 5.34 0.69
C VAL A 110 1.11 5.00 1.93
N LEU A 111 0.89 3.83 2.52
CA LEU A 111 1.74 3.28 3.57
C LEU A 111 2.57 2.14 2.98
N CYS A 112 3.88 2.24 3.13
CA CYS A 112 4.88 1.32 2.58
C CYS A 112 5.71 0.64 3.67
N GLY A 113 6.57 -0.30 3.29
CA GLY A 113 7.31 -1.12 4.25
C GLY A 113 6.56 -2.38 4.65
N MET A 114 5.61 -2.79 3.81
CA MET A 114 4.69 -3.90 4.08
C MET A 114 5.31 -5.28 3.81
N CYS A 115 4.65 -6.35 4.29
CA CYS A 115 5.07 -7.75 4.14
C CYS A 115 6.51 -8.01 4.58
N GLY A 116 6.98 -7.32 5.62
CA GLY A 116 8.34 -7.47 6.16
C GLY A 116 9.44 -6.83 5.31
N GLY A 117 9.07 -6.05 4.29
CA GLY A 117 10.02 -5.46 3.33
C GLY A 117 10.07 -3.93 3.41
N SER A 118 11.16 -3.35 3.94
CA SER A 118 11.39 -1.90 3.97
C SER A 118 12.87 -1.56 3.76
N PRO A 119 13.21 -0.29 3.48
CA PRO A 119 14.58 0.20 3.71
C PRO A 119 14.98 0.07 5.18
N VAL A 120 16.26 -0.20 5.45
CA VAL A 120 16.84 -0.21 6.80
C VAL A 120 18.20 0.50 6.74
N PRO A 121 18.35 1.71 7.29
CA PRO A 121 17.31 2.56 7.89
C PRO A 121 16.34 3.16 6.85
N ILE A 122 15.13 3.54 7.30
CA ILE A 122 14.09 4.15 6.45
C ILE A 122 14.53 5.53 5.93
N THR A 123 15.26 6.29 6.74
CA THR A 123 15.66 7.69 6.48
C THR A 123 16.39 7.86 5.16
N LYS A 124 17.24 6.91 4.77
CA LYS A 124 18.00 6.98 3.51
C LYS A 124 17.11 6.99 2.25
N GLU A 125 16.00 6.26 2.27
CA GLU A 125 15.05 6.29 1.15
C GLU A 125 14.23 7.57 1.16
N VAL A 126 13.85 8.03 2.34
CA VAL A 126 13.12 9.29 2.52
C VAL A 126 13.91 10.47 1.98
N GLU A 127 15.19 10.59 2.30
CA GLU A 127 16.08 11.62 1.76
C GLU A 127 16.08 11.63 0.23
N THR A 128 16.13 10.44 -0.39
CA THR A 128 16.08 10.31 -1.87
C THR A 128 14.75 10.79 -2.43
N LEU A 129 13.63 10.41 -1.81
CA LEU A 129 12.30 10.80 -2.27
C LEU A 129 12.08 12.32 -2.11
N GLU A 130 12.44 12.89 -0.96
CA GLU A 130 12.27 14.32 -0.70
C GLU A 130 13.13 15.19 -1.64
N ALA A 131 14.33 14.72 -2.01
CA ALA A 131 15.21 15.44 -2.94
C ALA A 131 14.66 15.52 -4.37
N GLN A 132 13.93 14.49 -4.84
CA GLN A 132 13.39 14.44 -6.21
C GLN A 132 11.95 14.93 -6.32
N GLY A 133 11.20 14.96 -5.21
CA GLY A 133 9.74 15.16 -5.21
C GLY A 133 8.97 13.92 -5.66
N PHE A 134 7.70 13.82 -5.29
CA PHE A 134 6.80 12.71 -5.62
C PHE A 134 5.33 13.12 -5.51
N GLY A 135 4.41 12.36 -6.16
CA GLY A 135 3.01 12.78 -6.33
C GLY A 135 2.13 12.54 -5.10
N THR A 136 2.14 11.34 -4.51
CA THR A 136 1.29 10.98 -3.35
C THR A 136 2.05 11.10 -2.02
N ASN A 137 1.36 11.35 -0.91
CA ASN A 137 1.97 11.24 0.41
C ASN A 137 2.43 9.81 0.68
N ILE A 138 3.51 9.64 1.45
CA ILE A 138 4.07 8.33 1.80
C ILE A 138 4.40 8.24 3.29
N GLY A 139 3.98 7.14 3.93
CA GLY A 139 4.38 6.75 5.28
C GLY A 139 5.05 5.38 5.29
N TYR A 140 5.80 5.08 6.35
CA TYR A 140 6.59 3.86 6.41
C TYR A 140 6.34 3.03 7.67
N PHE A 141 6.39 1.71 7.46
CA PHE A 141 6.64 0.70 8.49
C PHE A 141 8.06 0.18 8.39
N LEU A 142 8.61 -0.34 9.48
CA LEU A 142 9.85 -1.10 9.45
C LEU A 142 9.55 -2.58 9.18
N GLY A 143 10.08 -3.11 8.10
CA GLY A 143 9.94 -4.52 7.73
C GLY A 143 10.92 -5.42 8.48
N LEU A 144 10.42 -6.32 9.33
CA LEU A 144 11.26 -7.23 10.12
C LEU A 144 12.05 -8.24 9.24
N GLY A 145 11.54 -8.59 8.05
CA GLY A 145 12.29 -9.40 7.09
C GLY A 145 13.52 -8.67 6.55
N SER A 146 13.40 -7.38 6.23
CA SER A 146 14.53 -6.54 5.81
C SER A 146 15.51 -6.29 6.96
N LEU A 147 15.00 -6.09 8.17
CA LEU A 147 15.82 -5.95 9.37
C LEU A 147 16.64 -7.21 9.63
N ARG A 148 16.00 -8.38 9.57
CA ARG A 148 16.67 -9.67 9.68
C ARG A 148 17.74 -9.86 8.59
N GLN A 149 17.42 -9.50 7.34
CA GLN A 149 18.38 -9.50 6.22
C GLN A 149 19.60 -8.62 6.49
N LYS A 150 19.40 -7.48 7.13
CA LYS A 150 20.45 -6.50 7.44
C LYS A 150 21.42 -7.03 8.50
N VAL A 151 20.91 -7.65 9.58
CA VAL A 151 21.71 -8.03 10.76
C VAL A 151 22.20 -9.49 10.66
N ILE A 152 21.33 -10.42 10.26
CA ILE A 152 21.63 -11.86 10.24
C ILE A 152 21.94 -12.37 8.82
N GLY A 153 21.48 -11.67 7.79
CA GLY A 153 21.51 -12.16 6.42
C GLY A 153 20.35 -13.11 6.11
N ARG A 154 20.60 -14.13 5.29
CA ARG A 154 19.58 -15.10 4.84
C ARG A 154 19.68 -16.45 5.55
N ALA A 155 20.36 -16.51 6.67
CA ALA A 155 20.55 -17.73 7.42
C ALA A 155 19.27 -18.19 8.12
N ASP A 156 19.02 -19.50 8.08
CA ASP A 156 17.93 -20.15 8.83
C ASP A 156 18.46 -20.50 10.23
N ARG A 157 18.50 -19.51 11.12
CA ARG A 157 18.94 -19.64 12.51
C ARG A 157 18.34 -18.54 13.37
N LYS A 158 18.33 -18.72 14.66
CA LYS A 158 17.97 -17.65 15.61
C LYS A 158 19.05 -16.55 15.64
N PRO A 159 18.68 -15.31 15.96
CA PRO A 159 19.64 -14.25 16.28
C PRO A 159 20.42 -14.61 17.56
N THR A 160 21.67 -14.20 17.61
CA THR A 160 22.40 -14.15 18.88
C THR A 160 21.83 -13.02 19.77
N PRO A 161 22.13 -13.01 21.10
CA PRO A 161 21.69 -11.91 21.96
C PRO A 161 22.14 -10.52 21.48
N ALA A 162 23.35 -10.40 20.94
CA ALA A 162 23.88 -9.15 20.40
C ALA A 162 23.15 -8.73 19.12
N GLU A 163 22.89 -9.66 18.20
CA GLU A 163 22.10 -9.41 16.98
C GLU A 163 20.65 -9.01 17.32
N MET A 164 20.05 -9.65 18.32
CA MET A 164 18.71 -9.29 18.78
C MET A 164 18.68 -7.85 19.32
N GLU A 165 19.66 -7.45 20.12
CA GLU A 165 19.71 -6.07 20.63
C GLU A 165 19.97 -5.07 19.52
N GLU A 166 20.82 -5.38 18.55
CA GLU A 166 21.00 -4.55 17.35
C GLU A 166 19.68 -4.40 16.58
N MET A 167 18.92 -5.48 16.40
CA MET A 167 17.61 -5.43 15.73
C MET A 167 16.61 -4.57 16.51
N LYS A 168 16.55 -4.70 17.84
CA LYS A 168 15.72 -3.86 18.72
C LYS A 168 16.08 -2.37 18.59
N GLN A 169 17.37 -2.05 18.50
CA GLN A 169 17.82 -0.70 18.31
C GLN A 169 17.31 -0.10 16.99
N TYR A 170 17.36 -0.81 15.88
CA TYR A 170 16.78 -0.36 14.61
C TYR A 170 15.27 -0.14 14.70
N VAL A 171 14.54 -0.99 15.45
CA VAL A 171 13.09 -0.79 15.68
C VAL A 171 12.85 0.51 16.45
N ARG A 172 13.57 0.75 17.54
CA ARG A 172 13.46 2.00 18.33
C ARG A 172 13.75 3.24 17.48
N GLU A 173 14.82 3.21 16.70
CA GLU A 173 15.19 4.32 15.80
C GLU A 173 14.11 4.60 14.76
N ALA A 174 13.55 3.56 14.14
CA ALA A 174 12.46 3.72 13.19
C ALA A 174 11.21 4.34 13.84
N MET A 175 10.86 3.91 15.06
CA MET A 175 9.72 4.46 15.79
C MET A 175 9.96 5.91 16.23
N GLN A 176 11.16 6.25 16.70
CA GLN A 176 11.56 7.61 17.04
C GLN A 176 11.50 8.54 15.82
N TRP A 177 11.88 8.03 14.64
CA TRP A 177 11.76 8.78 13.40
C TRP A 177 10.28 9.04 13.01
N GLY A 178 9.34 8.20 13.44
CA GLY A 178 7.92 8.32 13.18
C GLY A 178 7.34 7.26 12.24
N ALA A 179 7.93 6.06 12.21
CA ALA A 179 7.34 4.91 11.56
C ALA A 179 5.99 4.51 12.19
N PHE A 180 5.11 3.90 11.40
CA PHE A 180 3.76 3.52 11.86
C PHE A 180 3.76 2.22 12.68
N GLY A 181 4.84 1.48 12.68
CA GLY A 181 4.99 0.22 13.39
C GLY A 181 5.98 -0.71 12.69
N VAL A 182 5.79 -2.01 12.89
CA VAL A 182 6.58 -3.06 12.26
C VAL A 182 5.71 -4.00 11.42
N THR A 183 6.31 -4.59 10.39
CA THR A 183 5.61 -5.55 9.53
C THR A 183 6.38 -6.85 9.40
N THR A 184 5.65 -7.94 9.18
CA THR A 184 6.23 -9.23 8.79
C THR A 184 5.65 -9.76 7.49
N GLY A 185 6.43 -10.59 6.80
CA GLY A 185 5.99 -11.39 5.67
C GLY A 185 6.52 -12.81 5.86
N LEU A 186 5.77 -13.61 6.63
CA LEU A 186 6.25 -14.88 7.19
C LEU A 186 6.25 -16.04 6.18
N ILE A 187 5.93 -15.75 4.93
CA ILE A 187 6.16 -16.68 3.81
C ILE A 187 7.45 -16.36 3.05
N TYR A 188 8.02 -15.17 3.23
CA TYR A 188 9.20 -14.70 2.50
C TYR A 188 10.49 -14.91 3.28
N THR A 189 11.57 -15.29 2.59
CA THR A 189 12.89 -15.39 3.18
C THR A 189 13.58 -14.02 3.23
N PRO A 190 14.24 -13.67 4.34
CA PRO A 190 14.51 -14.48 5.55
C PRO A 190 13.44 -14.37 6.65
N GLY A 191 12.39 -13.58 6.50
CA GLY A 191 11.35 -13.38 7.51
C GLY A 191 10.68 -14.67 7.99
N CYS A 192 10.55 -15.67 7.09
CA CYS A 192 9.95 -16.96 7.43
C CYS A 192 10.80 -17.82 8.42
N PHE A 193 12.05 -17.46 8.66
CA PHE A 193 12.95 -18.13 9.61
C PHE A 193 12.85 -17.57 11.03
N ALA A 194 12.19 -16.41 11.19
CA ALA A 194 11.87 -15.88 12.50
C ALA A 194 10.84 -16.78 13.21
N ASP A 195 11.11 -17.19 14.44
CA ASP A 195 10.12 -17.81 15.30
C ASP A 195 9.22 -16.76 15.97
N THR A 196 8.18 -17.21 16.64
CA THR A 196 7.18 -16.33 17.28
C THR A 196 7.82 -15.47 18.38
N GLU A 197 8.76 -16.02 19.14
CA GLU A 197 9.47 -15.35 20.22
C GLU A 197 10.33 -14.19 19.70
N GLU A 198 11.08 -14.40 18.60
CA GLU A 198 11.84 -13.33 17.93
C GLU A 198 10.92 -12.16 17.53
N ILE A 199 9.76 -12.49 16.94
CA ILE A 199 8.81 -11.46 16.50
C ILE A 199 8.20 -10.73 17.69
N ILE A 200 7.84 -11.41 18.78
CA ILE A 200 7.33 -10.81 20.01
C ILE A 200 8.33 -9.81 20.58
N GLU A 201 9.60 -10.23 20.74
CA GLU A 201 10.64 -9.38 21.31
C GLU A 201 10.87 -8.10 20.50
N LEU A 202 10.85 -8.17 19.18
CA LEU A 202 10.98 -7.00 18.31
C LEU A 202 9.71 -6.14 18.32
N THR A 203 8.53 -6.76 18.42
CA THR A 203 7.26 -6.06 18.42
C THR A 203 7.01 -5.32 19.75
N LYS A 204 7.53 -5.80 20.88
CA LYS A 204 7.49 -5.08 22.16
C LYS A 204 8.10 -3.67 22.07
N GLU A 205 9.11 -3.49 21.22
CA GLU A 205 9.79 -2.18 21.07
C GLU A 205 8.89 -1.08 20.46
N ILE A 206 7.77 -1.46 19.80
CA ILE A 206 6.84 -0.47 19.24
C ILE A 206 5.71 -0.08 20.19
N ALA A 207 5.49 -0.82 21.27
CA ALA A 207 4.39 -0.58 22.21
C ALA A 207 4.45 0.83 22.87
N PRO A 208 5.61 1.35 23.32
CA PRO A 208 5.71 2.70 23.88
C PRO A 208 5.27 3.81 22.92
N TYR A 209 5.35 3.56 21.62
CA TYR A 209 4.98 4.47 20.54
C TYR A 209 3.55 4.23 20.02
N LYS A 210 2.81 3.26 20.60
CA LYS A 210 1.50 2.81 20.09
C LYS A 210 1.59 2.36 18.62
N GLY A 211 2.70 1.78 18.21
CA GLY A 211 2.91 1.26 16.87
C GLY A 211 1.98 0.08 16.58
N ILE A 212 1.75 -0.19 15.30
CA ILE A 212 0.90 -1.28 14.82
C ILE A 212 1.78 -2.44 14.34
N TYR A 213 1.41 -3.66 14.68
CA TYR A 213 1.95 -4.86 14.04
C TYR A 213 1.08 -5.22 12.83
N SER A 214 1.63 -5.19 11.60
CA SER A 214 0.93 -5.61 10.40
C SER A 214 1.61 -6.84 9.79
N THR A 215 0.83 -7.88 9.45
CA THR A 215 1.42 -9.15 9.06
C THR A 215 0.80 -9.79 7.82
N HIS A 216 1.66 -10.07 6.82
CA HIS A 216 1.44 -11.17 5.91
C HIS A 216 1.72 -12.46 6.69
N MET A 217 0.67 -13.12 7.09
CA MET A 217 0.72 -14.27 8.02
C MET A 217 1.54 -15.44 7.45
N ARG A 218 2.01 -16.31 8.32
CA ARG A 218 2.84 -17.48 7.97
C ARG A 218 2.14 -18.46 7.02
N ASN A 219 0.82 -18.46 7.02
CA ASN A 219 0.01 -19.29 6.13
C ASN A 219 -1.37 -18.65 5.91
N GLU A 220 -1.76 -18.48 4.65
CA GLU A 220 -3.06 -17.94 4.23
C GLU A 220 -3.93 -19.02 3.55
N GLY A 221 -3.51 -20.26 3.63
CA GLY A 221 -4.19 -21.44 3.12
C GLY A 221 -4.61 -22.39 4.24
N THR A 222 -4.32 -23.66 4.10
CA THR A 222 -4.74 -24.74 5.04
C THR A 222 -4.42 -24.42 6.52
N GLY A 223 -3.35 -23.68 6.79
CA GLY A 223 -2.91 -23.33 8.15
C GLY A 223 -3.33 -21.94 8.61
N ILE A 224 -4.29 -21.29 7.95
CA ILE A 224 -4.68 -19.89 8.24
C ILE A 224 -5.10 -19.69 9.71
N MET A 225 -5.89 -20.59 10.28
CA MET A 225 -6.37 -20.48 11.67
C MET A 225 -5.22 -20.48 12.67
N LYS A 226 -4.21 -21.36 12.45
CA LYS A 226 -3.00 -21.41 13.30
C LYS A 226 -2.13 -20.15 13.10
N ALA A 227 -2.03 -19.64 11.88
CA ALA A 227 -1.30 -18.40 11.61
C ALA A 227 -1.95 -17.17 12.25
N MET A 228 -3.28 -17.16 12.37
CA MET A 228 -4.02 -16.15 13.14
C MET A 228 -3.74 -16.26 14.64
N ASP A 229 -3.70 -17.48 15.20
CA ASP A 229 -3.33 -17.69 16.62
C ASP A 229 -1.94 -17.15 16.91
N GLU A 230 -0.97 -17.38 16.00
CA GLU A 230 0.37 -16.80 16.12
C GLU A 230 0.33 -15.28 16.13
N ALA A 231 -0.39 -14.64 15.17
CA ALA A 231 -0.50 -13.18 15.10
C ALA A 231 -1.18 -12.58 16.34
N PHE A 232 -2.25 -13.21 16.84
CA PHE A 232 -2.93 -12.77 18.06
C PHE A 232 -2.03 -12.90 19.29
N ARG A 233 -1.28 -14.00 19.41
CA ARG A 233 -0.30 -14.20 20.49
C ARG A 233 0.77 -13.10 20.48
N ILE A 234 1.35 -12.83 19.31
CA ILE A 234 2.36 -11.76 19.16
C ILE A 234 1.84 -10.44 19.69
N CYS A 235 0.65 -10.03 19.27
CA CYS A 235 0.08 -8.74 19.68
C CYS A 235 -0.29 -8.69 21.15
N ARG A 236 -0.87 -9.77 21.72
CA ARG A 236 -1.19 -9.82 23.14
C ARG A 236 0.06 -9.72 24.03
N GLU A 237 1.11 -10.47 23.70
CA GLU A 237 2.35 -10.47 24.49
C GLU A 237 3.19 -9.20 24.28
N ALA A 238 3.07 -8.55 23.13
CA ALA A 238 3.75 -7.29 22.85
C ALA A 238 2.95 -6.06 23.31
N GLY A 239 1.64 -6.19 23.59
CA GLY A 239 0.77 -5.08 24.00
C GLY A 239 0.49 -4.08 22.87
N VAL A 240 0.27 -4.56 21.64
CA VAL A 240 0.05 -3.71 20.45
C VAL A 240 -1.16 -4.17 19.64
N ASP A 241 -1.69 -3.28 18.81
CA ASP A 241 -2.79 -3.57 17.90
C ASP A 241 -2.30 -4.35 16.66
N LEU A 242 -3.22 -5.14 16.08
CA LEU A 242 -2.97 -5.99 14.91
C LEU A 242 -3.66 -5.44 13.67
N ASN A 243 -2.93 -5.43 12.54
CA ASN A 243 -3.53 -5.42 11.21
C ASN A 243 -3.16 -6.71 10.46
N ILE A 244 -4.18 -7.45 10.00
CA ILE A 244 -3.97 -8.62 9.13
C ILE A 244 -3.89 -8.12 7.69
N SER A 245 -2.72 -8.24 7.08
CA SER A 245 -2.44 -7.76 5.73
C SER A 245 -3.20 -8.56 4.68
N HIS A 246 -3.77 -7.85 3.68
CA HIS A 246 -4.42 -8.40 2.47
C HIS A 246 -5.21 -9.70 2.75
N LEU A 247 -6.14 -9.64 3.70
CA LEU A 247 -6.91 -10.78 4.23
C LEU A 247 -7.59 -11.58 3.10
N LYS A 248 -7.30 -12.88 3.07
CA LYS A 248 -7.82 -13.81 2.05
C LYS A 248 -7.79 -15.25 2.53
N CYS A 249 -8.61 -16.09 1.92
CA CYS A 249 -8.60 -17.54 2.09
C CYS A 249 -8.05 -18.19 0.82
N GLY A 250 -6.86 -18.82 0.91
CA GLY A 250 -6.21 -19.51 -0.19
C GLY A 250 -6.22 -21.04 -0.04
N GLY A 251 -5.93 -21.77 -1.11
CA GLY A 251 -5.80 -23.23 -1.10
C GLY A 251 -7.03 -23.93 -0.51
N LYS A 252 -6.84 -24.78 0.50
CA LYS A 252 -7.93 -25.53 1.15
C LYS A 252 -8.78 -24.70 2.12
N SER A 253 -8.44 -23.44 2.39
CA SER A 253 -9.27 -22.55 3.21
C SER A 253 -10.26 -21.72 2.38
N LYS A 254 -10.28 -21.87 1.06
CA LYS A 254 -11.29 -21.24 0.19
C LYS A 254 -12.70 -21.63 0.67
N GLY A 255 -13.58 -20.63 0.77
CA GLY A 255 -14.93 -20.79 1.30
C GLY A 255 -15.04 -20.69 2.82
N ASN A 256 -13.94 -20.44 3.55
CA ASN A 256 -13.95 -20.34 5.01
C ASN A 256 -13.86 -18.89 5.53
N ALA A 257 -14.25 -17.91 4.73
CA ALA A 257 -14.21 -16.50 5.16
C ALA A 257 -15.02 -16.26 6.46
N ALA A 258 -16.18 -16.91 6.61
CA ALA A 258 -17.00 -16.80 7.81
C ALA A 258 -16.27 -17.31 9.06
N GLY A 259 -15.57 -18.44 8.99
CA GLY A 259 -14.79 -18.98 10.11
C GLY A 259 -13.59 -18.09 10.47
N VAL A 260 -12.94 -17.48 9.46
CA VAL A 260 -11.86 -16.51 9.67
C VAL A 260 -12.38 -15.24 10.37
N VAL A 261 -13.52 -14.70 9.94
CA VAL A 261 -14.15 -13.53 10.56
C VAL A 261 -14.59 -13.82 11.98
N ALA A 262 -15.23 -14.99 12.23
CA ALA A 262 -15.61 -15.40 13.59
C ALA A 262 -14.39 -15.41 14.53
N LYS A 263 -13.25 -15.94 14.07
CA LYS A 263 -12.01 -15.95 14.86
C LYS A 263 -11.45 -14.54 15.14
N ILE A 264 -11.61 -13.61 14.20
CA ILE A 264 -11.26 -12.19 14.42
C ILE A 264 -12.19 -11.59 15.49
N HIS A 265 -13.50 -11.82 15.41
CA HIS A 265 -14.46 -11.33 16.40
C HIS A 265 -14.19 -11.89 17.80
N GLU A 266 -13.81 -13.16 17.93
CA GLU A 266 -13.40 -13.74 19.22
C GLU A 266 -12.18 -13.01 19.80
N ALA A 267 -11.18 -12.71 18.97
CA ALA A 267 -10.01 -11.95 19.38
C ALA A 267 -10.38 -10.51 19.81
N GLN A 268 -11.26 -9.85 19.05
CA GLN A 268 -11.76 -8.50 19.38
C GLN A 268 -12.57 -8.52 20.68
N ALA A 269 -13.45 -9.50 20.87
CA ALA A 269 -14.23 -9.67 22.11
C ALA A 269 -13.35 -9.92 23.34
N SER A 270 -12.14 -10.50 23.15
CA SER A 270 -11.14 -10.68 24.21
C SER A 270 -10.28 -9.44 24.46
N GLY A 271 -10.61 -8.30 23.84
CA GLY A 271 -9.92 -7.02 24.04
C GLY A 271 -8.73 -6.75 23.13
N LEU A 272 -8.45 -7.61 22.15
CA LEU A 272 -7.42 -7.33 21.15
C LEU A 272 -7.99 -6.47 20.01
N HIS A 273 -7.41 -5.32 19.76
CA HIS A 273 -7.81 -4.50 18.62
C HIS A 273 -7.24 -5.11 17.32
N VAL A 274 -8.13 -5.60 16.45
CA VAL A 274 -7.77 -6.25 15.18
C VAL A 274 -8.47 -5.55 14.03
N THR A 275 -7.69 -5.12 13.06
CA THR A 275 -8.14 -4.69 11.73
C THR A 275 -7.56 -5.60 10.65
N ALA A 276 -8.04 -5.45 9.43
CA ALA A 276 -7.47 -6.09 8.27
C ALA A 276 -7.52 -5.15 7.07
N ASP A 277 -6.73 -5.42 6.05
CA ASP A 277 -6.85 -4.77 4.76
C ASP A 277 -7.10 -5.81 3.65
N GLN A 278 -7.67 -5.38 2.51
CA GLN A 278 -8.05 -6.28 1.42
C GLN A 278 -8.06 -5.54 0.07
N TYR A 279 -7.61 -6.22 -0.98
CA TYR A 279 -7.81 -5.81 -2.38
C TYR A 279 -8.95 -6.61 -3.04
N PRO A 280 -9.71 -6.03 -3.99
CA PRO A 280 -10.93 -6.63 -4.56
C PRO A 280 -10.63 -7.51 -5.79
N TYR A 281 -9.78 -8.53 -5.63
CA TYR A 281 -9.39 -9.44 -6.70
C TYR A 281 -9.26 -10.87 -6.19
N THR A 282 -9.50 -11.84 -7.07
CA THR A 282 -9.42 -13.29 -6.79
C THR A 282 -8.05 -13.90 -7.04
N ALA A 283 -7.07 -13.07 -7.42
CA ALA A 283 -5.69 -13.47 -7.64
C ALA A 283 -4.70 -12.66 -6.78
N SER A 284 -3.57 -13.25 -6.46
CA SER A 284 -2.42 -12.59 -5.84
C SER A 284 -1.28 -12.44 -6.84
N SER A 285 -0.31 -11.55 -6.53
CA SER A 285 0.92 -11.44 -7.29
C SER A 285 2.13 -11.36 -6.37
N THR A 286 3.11 -12.23 -6.64
CA THR A 286 4.40 -12.24 -5.95
C THR A 286 5.48 -12.89 -6.83
N SER A 287 6.71 -13.11 -6.31
CA SER A 287 7.73 -13.84 -7.07
C SER A 287 7.34 -15.30 -7.27
N LEU A 288 7.54 -15.83 -8.47
CA LEU A 288 7.32 -17.26 -8.77
C LEU A 288 8.06 -18.14 -7.76
N SER A 289 9.30 -17.77 -7.43
CA SER A 289 10.13 -18.52 -6.46
C SER A 289 9.49 -18.62 -5.07
N ALA A 290 8.85 -17.55 -4.56
CA ALA A 290 8.18 -17.59 -3.26
C ALA A 290 6.93 -18.50 -3.28
N THR A 291 6.30 -18.63 -4.46
CA THR A 291 5.09 -19.43 -4.67
C THR A 291 5.38 -20.92 -4.74
N VAL A 292 6.49 -21.31 -5.38
CA VAL A 292 6.70 -22.72 -5.78
C VAL A 292 7.94 -23.39 -5.20
N LEU A 293 8.96 -22.63 -4.74
CA LEU A 293 10.21 -23.22 -4.23
C LEU A 293 10.19 -23.49 -2.72
N PRO A 294 10.95 -24.49 -2.25
CA PRO A 294 11.21 -24.63 -0.82
C PRO A 294 12.03 -23.43 -0.30
N LYS A 295 11.84 -23.08 0.98
CA LYS A 295 12.42 -21.86 1.59
C LYS A 295 13.96 -21.80 1.46
N TRP A 296 14.63 -22.91 1.64
CA TRP A 296 16.10 -22.99 1.48
C TRP A 296 16.58 -22.66 0.06
N ALA A 297 15.83 -23.04 -0.97
CA ALA A 297 16.14 -22.71 -2.37
C ALA A 297 15.79 -21.25 -2.70
N THR A 298 14.67 -20.72 -2.18
CA THR A 298 14.29 -19.31 -2.31
C THR A 298 15.31 -18.40 -1.63
N ALA A 299 15.80 -18.78 -0.43
CA ALA A 299 16.82 -18.03 0.32
C ALA A 299 18.14 -17.91 -0.43
N ALA A 300 18.46 -18.89 -1.28
CA ALA A 300 19.67 -18.86 -2.10
C ALA A 300 19.69 -17.72 -3.13
N GLY A 301 18.51 -17.27 -3.60
CA GLY A 301 18.37 -16.26 -4.65
C GLY A 301 18.73 -16.78 -6.05
N SER A 302 18.40 -16.02 -7.09
CA SER A 302 18.47 -16.47 -8.49
C SER A 302 19.85 -16.93 -8.95
N LYS A 303 20.91 -16.21 -8.56
CA LYS A 303 22.29 -16.54 -8.98
C LYS A 303 22.76 -17.89 -8.41
N ARG A 304 22.49 -18.14 -7.11
CA ARG A 304 22.88 -19.39 -6.45
C ARG A 304 21.96 -20.53 -6.86
N PHE A 305 20.66 -20.27 -7.05
CA PHE A 305 19.71 -21.26 -7.57
C PHE A 305 20.18 -21.87 -8.89
N ARG A 306 20.60 -21.04 -9.87
CA ARG A 306 21.14 -21.51 -11.15
C ARG A 306 22.37 -22.39 -11.02
N LYS A 307 23.16 -22.24 -9.95
CA LYS A 307 24.27 -23.14 -9.64
C LYS A 307 23.77 -24.43 -9.01
N MET A 308 22.82 -24.34 -8.07
CA MET A 308 22.30 -25.48 -7.33
C MET A 308 21.60 -26.50 -8.23
N ILE A 309 20.83 -26.06 -9.24
CA ILE A 309 20.12 -26.96 -10.16
C ILE A 309 21.05 -27.70 -11.16
N LYS A 310 22.37 -27.46 -11.13
CA LYS A 310 23.36 -28.25 -11.87
C LYS A 310 23.69 -29.55 -11.17
N ASP A 311 23.48 -29.65 -9.85
CA ASP A 311 23.57 -30.84 -9.07
C ASP A 311 22.29 -31.66 -9.20
N ALA A 312 22.40 -32.90 -9.67
CA ALA A 312 21.26 -33.76 -9.99
C ALA A 312 20.38 -34.07 -8.76
N ASP A 313 20.97 -34.30 -7.61
CA ASP A 313 20.24 -34.62 -6.38
C ASP A 313 19.48 -33.41 -5.86
N THR A 314 20.10 -32.22 -5.88
CA THR A 314 19.47 -30.97 -5.51
C THR A 314 18.32 -30.61 -6.46
N LEU A 315 18.53 -30.77 -7.77
CA LEU A 315 17.49 -30.56 -8.77
C LEU A 315 16.29 -31.49 -8.53
N ASN A 316 16.53 -32.77 -8.28
CA ASN A 316 15.49 -33.74 -8.02
C ASN A 316 14.68 -33.41 -6.74
N ARG A 317 15.34 -32.95 -5.69
CA ARG A 317 14.69 -32.48 -4.45
C ARG A 317 13.80 -31.24 -4.73
N ILE A 318 14.29 -30.29 -5.52
CA ILE A 318 13.52 -29.10 -5.93
C ILE A 318 12.33 -29.54 -6.78
N ARG A 319 12.53 -30.38 -7.80
CA ARG A 319 11.48 -30.89 -8.70
C ARG A 319 10.33 -31.54 -7.92
N LYS A 320 10.65 -32.44 -6.98
CA LYS A 320 9.64 -33.10 -6.13
C LYS A 320 8.83 -32.10 -5.28
N PHE A 321 9.44 -31.00 -4.83
CA PHE A 321 8.73 -29.97 -4.09
C PHE A 321 7.86 -29.11 -5.01
N VAL A 322 8.39 -28.69 -6.15
CA VAL A 322 7.67 -27.87 -7.15
C VAL A 322 6.46 -28.62 -7.67
N ALA A 323 6.60 -29.92 -8.01
CA ALA A 323 5.52 -30.77 -8.49
C ALA A 323 4.25 -30.72 -7.61
N LYS A 324 4.41 -30.67 -6.28
CA LYS A 324 3.29 -30.54 -5.33
C LYS A 324 2.58 -29.18 -5.43
N ASN A 325 3.29 -28.11 -5.79
CA ASN A 325 2.75 -26.75 -5.84
C ASN A 325 2.16 -26.38 -7.20
N VAL A 326 2.47 -27.15 -8.24
CA VAL A 326 1.94 -26.95 -9.61
C VAL A 326 1.07 -28.12 -10.07
N ALA A 327 0.65 -29.00 -9.17
CA ALA A 327 -0.18 -30.17 -9.48
C ALA A 327 -1.61 -29.76 -9.89
N GLY A 328 -2.17 -30.46 -10.86
CA GLY A 328 -3.54 -30.27 -11.34
C GLY A 328 -3.77 -28.84 -11.87
N GLU A 329 -4.89 -28.22 -11.48
CA GLU A 329 -5.25 -26.87 -11.91
C GLU A 329 -4.26 -25.77 -11.45
N ALA A 330 -3.37 -26.05 -10.50
CA ALA A 330 -2.42 -25.06 -10.01
C ALA A 330 -1.47 -24.57 -11.11
N ALA A 331 -1.09 -25.42 -12.07
CA ALA A 331 -0.25 -25.04 -13.20
C ALA A 331 -0.96 -24.02 -14.12
N SER A 332 -2.25 -24.19 -14.40
CA SER A 332 -3.05 -23.24 -15.20
C SER A 332 -3.32 -21.94 -14.44
N ASN A 333 -3.42 -22.01 -13.11
CA ASN A 333 -3.70 -20.86 -12.25
C ASN A 333 -2.48 -20.00 -11.91
N ILE A 334 -1.27 -20.43 -12.28
CA ILE A 334 -0.03 -19.65 -12.09
C ILE A 334 0.39 -19.08 -13.44
N VAL A 335 0.20 -17.78 -13.63
CA VAL A 335 0.51 -17.05 -14.87
C VAL A 335 1.74 -16.17 -14.65
N ILE A 336 2.74 -16.28 -15.51
CA ILE A 336 3.92 -15.41 -15.47
C ILE A 336 3.50 -13.97 -15.74
N SER A 337 4.05 -13.02 -14.97
CA SER A 337 3.73 -11.60 -15.13
C SER A 337 3.78 -11.16 -16.60
N PRO A 338 2.76 -10.42 -17.11
CA PRO A 338 2.77 -9.86 -18.45
C PRO A 338 3.83 -8.77 -18.64
N LEU A 339 4.47 -8.33 -17.55
CA LEU A 339 5.62 -7.39 -17.57
C LEU A 339 6.98 -8.12 -17.48
N CYS A 340 6.99 -9.45 -17.55
CA CYS A 340 8.25 -10.20 -17.63
C CYS A 340 9.03 -9.80 -18.89
N LYS A 341 10.35 -9.60 -18.75
CA LYS A 341 11.22 -9.21 -19.87
C LYS A 341 11.43 -10.33 -20.87
N ASP A 342 11.33 -11.59 -20.42
CA ASP A 342 11.42 -12.77 -21.30
C ASP A 342 10.12 -12.94 -22.06
N LYS A 343 10.15 -12.63 -23.36
CA LYS A 343 8.96 -12.61 -24.23
C LYS A 343 8.34 -13.98 -24.45
N GLU A 344 9.14 -15.05 -24.29
CA GLU A 344 8.67 -16.42 -24.50
C GLU A 344 7.74 -16.91 -23.39
N ILE A 345 7.98 -16.45 -22.15
CA ILE A 345 7.21 -16.89 -20.98
C ILE A 345 6.20 -15.85 -20.47
N LYS A 346 6.34 -14.57 -20.86
CA LYS A 346 5.49 -13.50 -20.36
C LYS A 346 4.02 -13.74 -20.66
N GLY A 347 3.14 -13.54 -19.67
CA GLY A 347 1.69 -13.63 -19.82
C GLY A 347 1.15 -15.06 -20.02
N ARG A 348 2.02 -16.08 -19.93
CA ARG A 348 1.63 -17.48 -20.09
C ARG A 348 1.53 -18.19 -18.75
N SER A 349 0.61 -19.12 -18.65
CA SER A 349 0.51 -20.02 -17.50
C SER A 349 1.62 -21.09 -17.53
N ILE A 350 1.89 -21.68 -16.37
CA ILE A 350 2.82 -22.81 -16.29
C ILE A 350 2.34 -24.00 -17.12
N ALA A 351 1.03 -24.23 -17.19
CA ALA A 351 0.46 -25.31 -18.02
C ALA A 351 0.72 -25.09 -19.51
N GLU A 352 0.45 -23.89 -20.05
CA GLU A 352 0.73 -23.53 -21.45
C GLU A 352 2.21 -23.62 -21.81
N LEU A 353 3.09 -23.29 -20.85
CA LEU A 353 4.54 -23.41 -21.05
C LEU A 353 4.98 -24.87 -21.04
N ALA A 354 4.42 -25.70 -20.16
CA ALA A 354 4.70 -27.13 -20.10
C ALA A 354 4.30 -27.83 -21.41
N GLU A 355 3.10 -27.53 -21.92
CA GLU A 355 2.62 -28.04 -23.21
C GLU A 355 3.51 -27.59 -24.38
N ALA A 356 3.81 -26.28 -24.46
CA ALA A 356 4.61 -25.74 -25.58
C ALA A 356 6.05 -26.25 -25.61
N TRP A 357 6.60 -26.64 -24.47
CA TRP A 357 7.97 -27.17 -24.38
C TRP A 357 8.02 -28.70 -24.31
N ASP A 358 6.88 -29.38 -24.34
CA ASP A 358 6.75 -30.83 -24.19
C ASP A 358 7.47 -31.37 -22.95
N VAL A 359 7.21 -30.72 -21.80
CA VAL A 359 7.80 -31.07 -20.50
C VAL A 359 6.75 -31.10 -19.39
N THR A 360 7.11 -31.57 -18.22
CA THR A 360 6.21 -31.55 -17.07
C THR A 360 6.03 -30.12 -16.52
N PRO A 361 4.91 -29.78 -15.83
CA PRO A 361 4.71 -28.47 -15.24
C PRO A 361 5.80 -28.05 -14.25
N GLU A 362 6.36 -28.98 -13.48
CA GLU A 362 7.48 -28.70 -12.59
C GLU A 362 8.76 -28.37 -13.34
N ASP A 363 9.04 -29.02 -14.47
CA ASP A 363 10.20 -28.71 -15.29
C ASP A 363 10.05 -27.36 -16.00
N ALA A 364 8.86 -27.07 -16.54
CA ALA A 364 8.54 -25.76 -17.08
C ALA A 364 8.72 -24.65 -16.03
N THR A 365 8.28 -24.88 -14.80
CA THR A 365 8.44 -23.94 -13.68
C THR A 365 9.91 -23.69 -13.34
N ILE A 366 10.72 -24.76 -13.25
CA ILE A 366 12.16 -24.66 -12.98
C ILE A 366 12.86 -23.90 -14.10
N GLU A 367 12.48 -24.15 -15.35
CA GLU A 367 13.02 -23.44 -16.51
C GLU A 367 12.68 -21.96 -16.48
N CYS A 368 11.46 -21.55 -16.15
CA CYS A 368 11.10 -20.14 -15.94
C CYS A 368 11.98 -19.47 -14.90
N LEU A 369 12.22 -20.15 -13.77
CA LEU A 369 13.10 -19.64 -12.69
C LEU A 369 14.57 -19.58 -13.13
N ARG A 370 15.04 -20.53 -13.94
CA ARG A 370 16.39 -20.53 -14.51
C ARG A 370 16.58 -19.34 -15.46
N ARG A 371 15.59 -19.04 -16.31
CA ARG A 371 15.65 -18.00 -17.34
C ARG A 371 15.62 -16.59 -16.73
N SER A 372 14.58 -16.22 -16.01
CA SER A 372 14.35 -14.81 -15.67
C SER A 372 14.02 -14.53 -14.20
N TRP A 373 13.74 -15.57 -13.35
CA TRP A 373 13.31 -15.39 -11.96
C TRP A 373 12.09 -14.46 -11.83
N PRO A 374 10.98 -14.76 -12.54
CA PRO A 374 9.89 -13.81 -12.73
C PRO A 374 8.99 -13.68 -11.50
N SER A 375 8.17 -12.63 -11.49
CA SER A 375 6.93 -12.62 -10.70
C SER A 375 5.81 -13.35 -11.45
N ALA A 376 4.81 -13.79 -10.70
CA ALA A 376 3.64 -14.48 -11.23
C ALA A 376 2.36 -13.95 -10.58
N VAL A 377 1.27 -14.05 -11.30
CA VAL A 377 -0.10 -13.89 -10.81
C VAL A 377 -0.64 -15.29 -10.53
N LYS A 378 -1.23 -15.48 -9.35
CA LYS A 378 -1.82 -16.76 -8.95
C LYS A 378 -3.31 -16.59 -8.68
N HIS A 379 -4.14 -17.16 -9.53
CA HIS A 379 -5.61 -17.22 -9.37
C HIS A 379 -5.94 -18.31 -8.35
N SER A 380 -6.33 -17.92 -7.13
CA SER A 380 -6.44 -18.90 -6.03
C SER A 380 -7.45 -18.56 -4.93
N PHE A 381 -8.29 -17.54 -5.12
CA PHE A 381 -9.31 -17.14 -4.15
C PHE A 381 -10.71 -17.26 -4.76
N TRP A 382 -11.70 -17.41 -3.91
CA TRP A 382 -13.10 -17.37 -4.32
C TRP A 382 -13.67 -15.96 -4.17
N GLU A 383 -14.45 -15.56 -5.14
CA GLU A 383 -15.13 -14.26 -5.13
C GLU A 383 -16.07 -14.11 -3.92
N SER A 384 -16.72 -15.22 -3.50
CA SER A 384 -17.54 -15.25 -2.30
C SER A 384 -16.78 -14.85 -1.02
N ASP A 385 -15.54 -15.33 -0.86
CA ASP A 385 -14.70 -14.95 0.27
C ASP A 385 -14.30 -13.46 0.19
N VAL A 386 -13.96 -12.97 -1.01
CA VAL A 386 -13.63 -11.55 -1.23
C VAL A 386 -14.79 -10.66 -0.83
N ARG A 387 -16.02 -10.99 -1.27
CA ARG A 387 -17.24 -10.27 -0.90
C ARG A 387 -17.53 -10.32 0.59
N TYR A 388 -17.38 -11.49 1.21
CA TYR A 388 -17.65 -11.66 2.63
C TYR A 388 -16.71 -10.82 3.52
N PHE A 389 -15.41 -10.83 3.23
CA PHE A 389 -14.44 -9.97 3.92
C PHE A 389 -14.71 -8.49 3.67
N MET A 390 -15.05 -8.12 2.43
CA MET A 390 -15.36 -6.74 2.06
C MET A 390 -16.53 -6.15 2.83
N GLN A 391 -17.49 -6.96 3.28
CA GLN A 391 -18.62 -6.51 4.08
C GLN A 391 -18.26 -6.22 5.54
N GLN A 392 -17.09 -6.66 6.02
CA GLN A 392 -16.72 -6.50 7.42
C GLN A 392 -16.26 -5.06 7.72
N PRO A 393 -16.76 -4.41 8.80
CA PRO A 393 -16.50 -3.00 9.07
C PRO A 393 -15.05 -2.70 9.45
N PHE A 394 -14.29 -3.68 9.88
CA PHE A 394 -12.87 -3.59 10.25
C PHE A 394 -11.90 -3.87 9.09
N VAL A 395 -12.41 -4.15 7.87
CA VAL A 395 -11.59 -4.43 6.69
C VAL A 395 -11.42 -3.19 5.85
N MET A 396 -10.21 -2.66 5.80
CA MET A 396 -9.80 -1.50 5.01
C MET A 396 -9.60 -1.87 3.53
N THR A 397 -9.62 -0.88 2.65
CA THR A 397 -9.26 -1.06 1.24
C THR A 397 -7.76 -0.87 1.07
N CYS A 398 -7.08 -1.83 0.45
CA CYS A 398 -5.67 -1.72 0.11
C CYS A 398 -5.40 -2.15 -1.33
N THR A 399 -4.25 -1.74 -1.89
CA THR A 399 -3.80 -2.26 -3.18
C THR A 399 -2.94 -3.50 -3.03
N ASP A 400 -2.13 -3.64 -1.99
CA ASP A 400 -1.00 -4.58 -1.93
C ASP A 400 -0.14 -4.46 -3.22
N GLY A 401 -0.09 -3.25 -3.78
CA GLY A 401 0.34 -2.98 -5.15
C GLY A 401 1.78 -2.49 -5.27
N SER A 402 2.37 -2.83 -6.41
CA SER A 402 3.53 -2.21 -7.01
C SER A 402 3.27 -2.13 -8.51
N ILE A 403 4.03 -1.34 -9.26
CA ILE A 403 3.96 -1.38 -10.73
C ILE A 403 4.49 -2.75 -11.18
N GLY A 404 3.56 -3.66 -11.44
CA GLY A 404 3.79 -5.06 -11.72
C GLY A 404 2.71 -5.65 -12.62
N GLY A 405 2.68 -6.97 -12.77
CA GLY A 405 1.76 -7.68 -13.66
C GLY A 405 0.37 -7.96 -13.09
N HIS A 406 -0.07 -7.21 -12.08
CA HIS A 406 -1.39 -7.36 -11.48
C HIS A 406 -2.13 -6.01 -11.52
N PRO A 407 -3.42 -5.95 -11.88
CA PRO A 407 -4.17 -4.70 -12.05
C PRO A 407 -4.39 -3.92 -10.75
N ARG A 408 -4.13 -4.50 -9.57
CA ARG A 408 -4.46 -3.91 -8.27
C ARG A 408 -3.81 -2.55 -7.98
N ALA A 409 -2.64 -2.26 -8.56
CA ALA A 409 -1.97 -0.97 -8.40
C ALA A 409 -2.61 0.17 -9.25
N PHE A 410 -3.55 -0.16 -10.14
CA PHE A 410 -4.17 0.76 -11.08
C PHE A 410 -5.71 0.74 -11.07
N GLY A 411 -6.34 -0.25 -10.40
CA GLY A 411 -7.79 -0.42 -10.44
C GLY A 411 -8.47 -0.70 -9.09
N THR A 412 -7.76 -0.89 -7.99
CA THR A 412 -8.34 -1.36 -6.71
C THR A 412 -9.48 -0.51 -6.19
N PHE A 413 -9.26 0.79 -6.01
CA PHE A 413 -10.27 1.67 -5.39
C PHE A 413 -11.44 1.93 -6.33
N THR A 414 -11.15 2.13 -7.61
CA THR A 414 -12.16 2.35 -8.65
C THR A 414 -12.98 1.09 -8.94
N ARG A 415 -12.35 -0.10 -8.97
CA ARG A 415 -13.06 -1.38 -9.04
C ARG A 415 -14.02 -1.56 -7.88
N LYS A 416 -13.60 -1.19 -6.66
CA LYS A 416 -14.46 -1.30 -5.49
C LYS A 416 -15.69 -0.41 -5.60
N ILE A 417 -15.54 0.82 -6.12
CA ILE A 417 -16.68 1.72 -6.39
C ILE A 417 -17.55 1.15 -7.50
N ARG A 418 -16.97 0.82 -8.66
CA ARG A 418 -17.74 0.33 -9.81
C ARG A 418 -18.45 -0.98 -9.50
N THR A 419 -17.71 -2.02 -9.16
CA THR A 419 -18.26 -3.38 -9.05
C THR A 419 -19.09 -3.54 -7.78
N TYR A 420 -18.52 -3.20 -6.61
CA TYR A 420 -19.13 -3.63 -5.33
C TYR A 420 -20.04 -2.59 -4.69
N VAL A 421 -19.89 -1.29 -5.05
CA VAL A 421 -20.83 -0.25 -4.62
C VAL A 421 -21.94 -0.05 -5.65
N ARG A 422 -21.60 0.24 -6.92
CA ARG A 422 -22.56 0.60 -7.96
C ARG A 422 -23.31 -0.58 -8.55
N GLU A 423 -22.56 -1.60 -9.05
CA GLU A 423 -23.13 -2.72 -9.78
C GLU A 423 -23.76 -3.77 -8.84
N GLU A 424 -23.02 -4.26 -7.86
CA GLU A 424 -23.45 -5.35 -6.95
C GLU A 424 -24.13 -4.86 -5.68
N LYS A 425 -23.90 -3.61 -5.26
CA LYS A 425 -24.50 -2.96 -4.07
C LYS A 425 -24.32 -3.74 -2.76
N ILE A 426 -23.18 -4.42 -2.59
CA ILE A 426 -22.88 -5.20 -1.37
C ILE A 426 -22.30 -4.36 -0.23
N ILE A 427 -21.80 -3.17 -0.55
CA ILE A 427 -21.38 -2.14 0.41
C ILE A 427 -21.89 -0.78 -0.04
N THR A 428 -22.10 0.14 0.89
CA THR A 428 -22.48 1.51 0.57
C THR A 428 -21.27 2.34 0.14
N LEU A 429 -21.50 3.44 -0.58
CA LEU A 429 -20.43 4.38 -0.91
C LEU A 429 -19.82 5.02 0.35
N GLY A 430 -20.65 5.33 1.35
CA GLY A 430 -20.19 5.85 2.65
C GLY A 430 -19.24 4.89 3.36
N ASP A 431 -19.58 3.59 3.39
CA ASP A 431 -18.70 2.55 3.95
C ASP A 431 -17.39 2.42 3.16
N MET A 432 -17.47 2.43 1.84
CA MET A 432 -16.28 2.37 0.98
C MET A 432 -15.35 3.54 1.27
N ILE A 433 -15.87 4.78 1.31
CA ILE A 433 -15.09 5.99 1.60
C ILE A 433 -14.50 5.91 3.01
N ARG A 434 -15.31 5.61 4.04
CA ARG A 434 -14.82 5.50 5.42
C ARG A 434 -13.67 4.50 5.56
N ARG A 435 -13.81 3.31 4.97
CA ARG A 435 -12.81 2.22 5.04
C ARG A 435 -11.58 2.46 4.14
N SER A 436 -11.63 3.48 3.32
CA SER A 436 -10.50 3.94 2.49
C SER A 436 -9.91 5.27 2.96
N THR A 437 -10.42 5.86 4.06
CA THR A 437 -10.00 7.19 4.55
C THR A 437 -9.96 7.23 6.08
N GLY A 438 -11.08 7.53 6.75
CA GLY A 438 -11.15 7.73 8.20
C GLY A 438 -10.72 6.51 9.00
N LEU A 439 -11.20 5.30 8.65
CA LEU A 439 -10.80 4.08 9.34
C LEU A 439 -9.28 3.83 9.25
N VAL A 440 -8.69 4.09 8.09
CA VAL A 440 -7.24 3.95 7.91
C VAL A 440 -6.49 4.98 8.76
N ALA A 441 -6.94 6.24 8.72
CA ALA A 441 -6.32 7.31 9.50
C ALA A 441 -6.38 7.04 11.02
N ASP A 442 -7.53 6.55 11.52
CA ASP A 442 -7.71 6.21 12.93
C ASP A 442 -6.85 5.00 13.33
N THR A 443 -6.87 3.92 12.51
CA THR A 443 -6.09 2.70 12.77
C THR A 443 -4.60 3.00 12.91
N TYR A 444 -4.06 3.81 12.01
CA TYR A 444 -2.61 4.06 11.99
C TYR A 444 -2.18 5.35 12.69
N GLY A 445 -3.12 6.14 13.21
CA GLY A 445 -2.82 7.42 13.87
C GLY A 445 -2.26 8.46 12.91
N ILE A 446 -2.85 8.56 11.70
CA ILE A 446 -2.47 9.55 10.69
C ILE A 446 -3.12 10.89 11.05
N SER A 447 -2.32 11.85 11.47
CA SER A 447 -2.81 13.13 11.95
C SER A 447 -3.29 14.05 10.82
N LYS A 448 -4.47 14.67 11.00
CA LYS A 448 -5.06 15.70 10.13
C LYS A 448 -5.22 15.29 8.66
N ARG A 449 -5.47 14.00 8.39
CA ARG A 449 -5.80 13.41 7.08
C ARG A 449 -6.93 12.38 7.22
N GLY A 450 -7.46 11.90 6.13
CA GLY A 450 -8.54 10.90 6.10
C GLY A 450 -9.93 11.45 6.43
N TYR A 451 -10.04 12.74 6.75
CA TYR A 451 -11.30 13.43 7.02
C TYR A 451 -11.35 14.82 6.38
N LEU A 452 -12.54 15.24 5.93
CA LEU A 452 -12.79 16.63 5.55
C LEU A 452 -13.19 17.43 6.79
N ARG A 453 -12.19 18.09 7.42
CA ARG A 453 -12.37 18.93 8.60
C ARG A 453 -11.54 20.20 8.50
N LYS A 454 -12.04 21.31 9.03
CA LYS A 454 -11.29 22.57 9.10
C LYS A 454 -9.90 22.34 9.77
N GLY A 455 -8.87 22.84 9.12
CA GLY A 455 -7.46 22.73 9.58
C GLY A 455 -6.76 21.42 9.16
N TYR A 456 -7.46 20.48 8.54
CA TYR A 456 -6.87 19.27 7.97
C TYR A 456 -6.19 19.57 6.64
N TRP A 457 -5.24 18.75 6.24
CA TRP A 457 -4.63 18.83 4.92
C TRP A 457 -5.69 18.62 3.84
N ALA A 458 -5.59 19.40 2.78
CA ALA A 458 -6.49 19.29 1.66
C ALA A 458 -6.01 18.19 0.69
N ASP A 459 -6.19 16.94 1.13
CA ASP A 459 -6.17 15.75 0.29
C ASP A 459 -7.64 15.47 -0.02
N ILE A 460 -8.09 15.83 -1.20
CA ILE A 460 -9.52 15.87 -1.57
C ILE A 460 -9.69 15.27 -2.95
N ILE A 461 -10.73 14.44 -3.11
CA ILE A 461 -11.16 13.92 -4.41
C ILE A 461 -12.57 14.40 -4.75
N VAL A 462 -12.78 14.69 -6.03
CA VAL A 462 -14.09 14.98 -6.62
C VAL A 462 -14.32 14.00 -7.76
N PHE A 463 -15.41 13.27 -7.71
CA PHE A 463 -15.72 12.23 -8.68
C PHE A 463 -17.23 12.00 -8.84
N ASP A 464 -17.61 11.45 -9.97
CA ASP A 464 -18.96 10.96 -10.21
C ASP A 464 -18.99 9.43 -9.98
N PRO A 465 -19.70 8.92 -8.94
CA PRO A 465 -19.76 7.50 -8.64
C PRO A 465 -20.39 6.67 -9.75
N GLU A 466 -21.18 7.27 -10.64
CA GLU A 466 -21.81 6.59 -11.77
C GLU A 466 -20.83 6.35 -12.93
N THR A 467 -19.75 7.12 -13.02
CA THR A 467 -18.79 7.05 -14.13
C THR A 467 -17.44 6.47 -13.74
N VAL A 468 -17.09 6.48 -12.45
CA VAL A 468 -15.81 5.90 -11.97
C VAL A 468 -15.64 4.47 -12.45
N THR A 469 -14.50 4.21 -13.13
CA THR A 469 -14.25 2.92 -13.78
C THR A 469 -12.76 2.55 -13.71
N ASP A 470 -12.48 1.28 -13.36
CA ASP A 470 -11.18 0.65 -13.53
C ASP A 470 -11.06 0.08 -14.95
N HIS A 471 -9.90 0.28 -15.58
CA HIS A 471 -9.59 -0.24 -16.92
C HIS A 471 -8.46 -1.27 -16.91
N ALA A 472 -7.76 -1.39 -15.78
CA ALA A 472 -6.66 -2.33 -15.65
C ALA A 472 -7.17 -3.79 -15.59
N THR A 473 -6.57 -4.64 -16.42
CA THR A 473 -6.84 -6.09 -16.48
C THR A 473 -5.56 -6.89 -16.18
N TYR A 474 -5.64 -8.21 -16.10
CA TYR A 474 -4.45 -9.04 -15.92
C TYR A 474 -3.53 -9.03 -17.14
N GLU A 475 -4.07 -8.77 -18.32
CA GLU A 475 -3.33 -8.64 -19.59
C GLU A 475 -2.73 -7.25 -19.75
N GLU A 476 -3.46 -6.20 -19.34
CA GLU A 476 -3.09 -4.80 -19.43
C GLU A 476 -3.15 -4.13 -18.03
N PRO A 477 -2.24 -4.50 -17.10
CA PRO A 477 -2.37 -4.17 -15.68
C PRO A 477 -2.10 -2.71 -15.34
N GLN A 478 -1.66 -1.88 -16.27
CA GLN A 478 -1.24 -0.50 -16.04
C GLN A 478 -2.15 0.55 -16.70
N LYS A 479 -3.35 0.16 -17.14
CA LYS A 479 -4.33 1.13 -17.63
C LYS A 479 -4.85 1.98 -16.48
N LEU A 480 -4.81 3.31 -16.65
CA LEU A 480 -5.30 4.25 -15.66
C LEU A 480 -6.83 4.15 -15.50
N SER A 481 -7.30 4.33 -14.29
CA SER A 481 -8.72 4.48 -13.99
C SER A 481 -9.24 5.85 -14.42
N THR A 482 -10.55 6.00 -14.58
CA THR A 482 -11.24 7.25 -14.94
C THR A 482 -12.44 7.53 -14.04
N GLY A 483 -12.99 8.77 -14.13
CA GLY A 483 -14.17 9.24 -13.41
C GLY A 483 -13.85 10.28 -12.32
N PHE A 484 -12.61 10.75 -12.23
CA PHE A 484 -12.21 11.81 -11.28
C PHE A 484 -12.14 13.18 -11.96
N THR A 485 -13.04 14.07 -11.57
CA THR A 485 -12.96 15.50 -11.96
C THR A 485 -11.74 16.17 -11.34
N MET A 486 -11.39 15.78 -10.10
CA MET A 486 -10.21 16.34 -9.41
C MET A 486 -9.64 15.35 -8.40
N VAL A 487 -8.32 15.26 -8.36
CA VAL A 487 -7.56 14.70 -7.22
C VAL A 487 -6.58 15.76 -6.74
N MET A 488 -6.69 16.13 -5.47
CA MET A 488 -5.87 17.14 -4.82
C MET A 488 -5.02 16.49 -3.71
N VAL A 489 -3.72 16.80 -3.71
CA VAL A 489 -2.76 16.34 -2.70
C VAL A 489 -2.14 17.58 -2.03
N ASN A 490 -2.25 17.69 -0.72
CA ASN A 490 -1.74 18.84 0.06
C ASN A 490 -2.18 20.21 -0.50
N GLY A 491 -3.42 20.29 -1.03
CA GLY A 491 -3.99 21.51 -1.58
C GLY A 491 -3.54 21.85 -3.01
N GLN A 492 -2.82 20.97 -3.68
CA GLN A 492 -2.43 21.11 -5.07
C GLN A 492 -3.14 20.05 -5.92
N ILE A 493 -3.70 20.48 -7.05
CA ILE A 493 -4.41 19.59 -7.98
C ILE A 493 -3.36 18.76 -8.72
N ALA A 494 -3.47 17.43 -8.62
CA ALA A 494 -2.62 16.47 -9.30
C ALA A 494 -3.32 15.79 -10.49
N ILE A 495 -4.66 15.65 -10.43
CA ILE A 495 -5.51 15.17 -11.55
C ILE A 495 -6.59 16.22 -11.80
N SER A 496 -6.82 16.53 -13.07
CA SER A 496 -7.96 17.35 -13.52
C SER A 496 -8.64 16.66 -14.70
N ASN A 497 -9.94 16.31 -14.55
CA ASN A 497 -10.72 15.59 -15.56
C ASN A 497 -9.96 14.35 -16.09
N ASP A 498 -9.58 13.46 -15.19
CA ASP A 498 -8.84 12.21 -15.43
C ASP A 498 -7.41 12.38 -15.97
N ILE A 499 -6.93 13.60 -16.16
CA ILE A 499 -5.60 13.88 -16.73
C ILE A 499 -4.60 14.21 -15.60
N PRO A 500 -3.57 13.38 -15.37
CA PRO A 500 -2.43 13.74 -14.52
C PRO A 500 -1.69 14.96 -15.07
N ASN A 501 -1.20 15.83 -14.20
CA ASN A 501 -0.56 17.09 -14.60
C ASN A 501 0.89 17.25 -14.14
N GLY A 502 1.52 16.17 -13.65
CA GLY A 502 2.91 16.17 -13.22
C GLY A 502 3.17 16.81 -11.84
N THR A 503 2.13 17.12 -11.08
CA THR A 503 2.30 17.77 -9.77
C THR A 503 2.94 16.83 -8.74
N LEU A 504 4.08 17.25 -8.17
CA LEU A 504 4.83 16.53 -7.14
C LEU A 504 4.60 17.17 -5.76
N SER A 505 3.38 17.07 -5.26
CA SER A 505 2.97 17.69 -3.98
C SER A 505 2.96 16.72 -2.79
N GLY A 506 3.34 15.46 -3.00
CA GLY A 506 3.43 14.46 -1.96
C GLY A 506 4.38 14.84 -0.83
N LYS A 507 4.11 14.36 0.36
CA LYS A 507 4.94 14.56 1.57
C LYS A 507 5.18 13.24 2.28
N VAL A 508 6.33 13.13 2.90
CA VAL A 508 6.58 12.06 3.87
C VAL A 508 5.73 12.35 5.11
N ILE A 509 4.87 11.39 5.45
CA ILE A 509 4.04 11.47 6.65
C ILE A 509 4.62 10.59 7.75
N LYS A 510 4.49 11.05 8.98
CA LYS A 510 4.97 10.36 10.17
C LYS A 510 3.81 10.11 11.12
N ARG A 511 3.91 9.02 11.89
CA ARG A 511 2.97 8.77 12.96
C ARG A 511 3.06 9.91 14.00
N ASP A 512 1.92 10.40 14.45
CA ASP A 512 1.85 11.34 15.55
C ASP A 512 1.93 10.58 16.89
N ASN A 513 3.12 10.54 17.47
CA ASN A 513 3.35 9.90 18.76
C ASN A 513 2.64 10.59 19.94
N LYS A 514 2.03 11.78 19.70
CA LYS A 514 1.27 12.56 20.70
C LYS A 514 -0.23 12.33 20.59
N SER A 515 -0.74 11.76 19.49
CA SER A 515 -2.16 11.51 19.32
C SER A 515 -2.60 10.38 20.28
N LYS A 516 -3.51 10.71 21.19
CA LYS A 516 -4.27 9.68 21.93
C LYS A 516 -5.18 9.02 20.89
N VAL A 517 -4.80 7.84 20.41
CA VAL A 517 -5.77 6.96 19.72
C VAL A 517 -6.79 6.57 20.80
N ARG A 518 -8.04 6.92 20.57
CA ARG A 518 -9.16 6.60 21.46
C ARG A 518 -9.69 5.23 21.14
#